data_d8bfefb9c444659e7b8f58e005a84210
#
_entry.id   d8bfefb9c444659e7b8f58e005a84210
#
_cell.length_a   1.000
_cell.length_b   1.000
_cell.length_c   1.000
_cell.angle_alpha   90.00
_cell.angle_beta   90.00
_cell.angle_gamma   90.00
#
_symmetry.space_group_name_H-M   'P 1'
#
loop_
_entity.id
_entity.type
_entity.pdbx_description
1 polymer ?
#
loop_
_entity_poly.entity_id
_entity_poly.type
_entity_poly.pdbx_seq_one_letter_code
_entity_poly.pdbx_strand_id
1 'polypeptide(L)'
;MKLDFLKYKSYQFCDNSECEYFEKIGSENIGIKSSKNYQVYCKGCRNSWVITKKTFFYNLKTPVETILSVLKLLSEGMGVPAVCRSTGVTADSIRSWTLRAAQHVNELSAYLQQDMHLTQCQIDEFWSFIYKKKGNLREEEVGKEDRGDRWCFVNVLPRSSFIHTVHHGKRNQEETDKFVEKVKSQSDGQAPLFLSDGWSSYEETLKKHYCTWELVPYSGRGRPKNPIQLVDSHLNYAQVVKTKKNGKLIELQTRVILGKEEDILKIIQSDNRGKTINTSYVESRNGNYRKDNKRLTRKTQCHSKKCDVHDAQIDFITAVYNFVDEAAAFRECINPSAKKFETKYRKVAPAMLEGITDRRLSLEELLMMRGRSS
;
A
#
# COMPACT_ATOMS: atom_id res chain seq x y z
N MET A 1 -17.40 4.40 25.08
CA MET A 1 -16.43 4.88 24.07
C MET A 1 -16.34 6.40 24.23
N LYS A 2 -15.18 6.93 24.63
CA LYS A 2 -14.94 8.38 24.67
C LYS A 2 -14.20 8.75 23.39
N LEU A 3 -14.92 9.13 22.33
CA LEU A 3 -14.35 9.69 21.11
C LEU A 3 -14.31 11.22 21.24
N ASP A 4 -13.27 11.82 20.67
CA ASP A 4 -13.26 13.28 20.47
C ASP A 4 -14.25 13.63 19.37
N PHE A 5 -15.49 13.86 19.78
CA PHE A 5 -16.62 14.06 18.86
C PHE A 5 -16.43 15.27 17.94
N LEU A 6 -15.86 16.35 18.45
CA LEU A 6 -15.65 17.56 17.67
C LEU A 6 -14.57 17.38 16.62
N LYS A 7 -13.48 16.69 16.98
CA LYS A 7 -12.41 16.32 16.06
C LYS A 7 -12.96 15.48 14.90
N TYR A 8 -13.72 14.41 15.21
CA TYR A 8 -14.18 13.48 14.17
C TYR A 8 -15.39 13.97 13.39
N LYS A 9 -16.09 15.00 13.87
CA LYS A 9 -17.11 15.69 13.08
C LYS A 9 -16.52 16.32 11.82
N SER A 10 -15.30 16.86 11.89
CA SER A 10 -14.63 17.53 10.76
C SER A 10 -14.31 16.56 9.60
N TYR A 11 -14.23 15.26 9.84
CA TYR A 11 -14.02 14.22 8.82
C TYR A 11 -15.31 13.68 8.21
N GLN A 12 -16.48 14.16 8.67
CA GLN A 12 -17.75 13.67 8.17
C GLN A 12 -18.16 14.35 6.87
N PHE A 13 -18.88 13.62 6.05
CA PHE A 13 -19.50 14.11 4.81
C PHE A 13 -20.86 13.46 4.59
N CYS A 14 -21.69 14.06 3.75
CA CYS A 14 -22.98 13.48 3.35
C CYS A 14 -22.77 12.38 2.33
N ASP A 15 -23.39 11.22 2.54
CA ASP A 15 -23.36 10.06 1.62
C ASP A 15 -24.64 9.91 0.77
N ASN A 16 -25.48 10.91 0.73
CA ASN A 16 -26.64 10.96 -0.16
C ASN A 16 -26.22 11.58 -1.50
N SER A 17 -26.21 10.77 -2.56
CA SER A 17 -25.79 11.18 -3.92
C SER A 17 -26.63 12.30 -4.53
N GLU A 18 -27.89 12.48 -4.07
CA GLU A 18 -28.77 13.56 -4.53
C GLU A 18 -28.59 14.87 -3.74
N CYS A 19 -27.67 14.89 -2.74
CA CYS A 19 -27.42 16.06 -1.93
C CYS A 19 -26.35 16.95 -2.53
N GLU A 20 -26.55 18.27 -2.54
CA GLU A 20 -25.54 19.26 -2.96
C GLU A 20 -24.21 19.15 -2.20
N TYR A 21 -24.24 18.59 -0.97
CA TYR A 21 -23.07 18.35 -0.11
C TYR A 21 -22.57 16.90 -0.19
N PHE A 22 -22.92 16.16 -1.23
CA PHE A 22 -22.43 14.80 -1.42
C PHE A 22 -20.91 14.75 -1.39
N GLU A 23 -20.33 13.95 -0.50
CA GLU A 23 -18.88 13.73 -0.29
C GLU A 23 -18.03 14.99 -0.03
N LYS A 24 -18.63 16.13 0.23
CA LYS A 24 -17.92 17.38 0.57
C LYS A 24 -17.48 17.38 2.03
N ILE A 25 -16.18 17.28 2.28
CA ILE A 25 -15.56 17.38 3.61
C ILE A 25 -15.25 18.86 3.89
N GLY A 26 -15.36 19.28 5.16
CA GLY A 26 -14.95 20.64 5.61
C GLY A 26 -15.82 21.79 5.14
N SER A 27 -17.00 21.53 4.55
CA SER A 27 -17.94 22.56 4.06
C SER A 27 -18.89 23.10 5.12
N GLU A 28 -18.64 22.81 6.40
CA GLU A 28 -19.51 23.16 7.55
C GLU A 28 -20.98 22.68 7.41
N ASN A 29 -21.24 21.82 6.44
CA ASN A 29 -22.56 21.27 6.15
C ASN A 29 -23.02 20.21 7.17
N ILE A 30 -22.15 19.80 8.09
CA ILE A 30 -22.46 18.78 9.10
C ILE A 30 -22.81 19.42 10.42
N GLY A 31 -24.05 19.21 10.86
CA GLY A 31 -24.57 19.62 12.15
C GLY A 31 -24.51 18.49 13.20
N ILE A 32 -24.53 18.85 14.48
CA ILE A 32 -24.61 17.90 15.60
C ILE A 32 -26.07 17.62 15.88
N LYS A 33 -26.48 16.33 15.82
CA LYS A 33 -27.81 15.88 16.20
C LYS A 33 -27.89 15.49 17.69
N SER A 34 -26.86 14.74 18.14
CA SER A 34 -26.77 14.30 19.54
C SER A 34 -25.29 14.01 19.88
N SER A 35 -24.70 14.79 20.76
CA SER A 35 -23.35 14.55 21.26
C SER A 35 -23.28 13.28 22.10
N LYS A 36 -24.33 12.99 22.90
CA LYS A 36 -24.43 11.79 23.75
C LYS A 36 -24.38 10.50 22.93
N ASN A 37 -25.05 10.50 21.77
CA ASN A 37 -25.14 9.32 20.89
C ASN A 37 -24.16 9.40 19.71
N TYR A 38 -23.23 10.35 19.69
CA TYR A 38 -22.28 10.56 18.59
C TYR A 38 -22.97 10.69 17.22
N GLN A 39 -24.13 11.37 17.16
CA GLN A 39 -24.90 11.55 15.93
C GLN A 39 -24.71 12.92 15.32
N VAL A 40 -24.54 12.92 14.01
CA VAL A 40 -24.49 14.10 13.15
C VAL A 40 -25.57 14.06 12.09
N TYR A 41 -25.81 15.18 11.43
CA TYR A 41 -26.72 15.26 10.30
C TYR A 41 -26.20 16.20 9.21
N CYS A 42 -26.60 15.98 7.99
CA CYS A 42 -26.35 16.89 6.88
C CYS A 42 -27.33 18.08 6.96
N LYS A 43 -26.83 19.31 6.92
CA LYS A 43 -27.68 20.52 6.95
C LYS A 43 -28.52 20.67 5.67
N GLY A 44 -28.05 20.17 4.51
CA GLY A 44 -28.79 20.17 3.26
C GLY A 44 -29.94 19.17 3.25
N CYS A 45 -29.67 17.88 3.15
CA CYS A 45 -30.71 16.86 3.02
C CYS A 45 -31.27 16.29 4.33
N ARG A 46 -30.81 16.75 5.51
CA ARG A 46 -31.23 16.30 6.84
C ARG A 46 -30.97 14.82 7.17
N ASN A 47 -30.32 14.08 6.28
CA ASN A 47 -29.89 12.71 6.58
C ASN A 47 -28.98 12.70 7.83
N SER A 48 -29.11 11.69 8.68
CA SER A 48 -28.38 11.63 9.95
C SER A 48 -27.74 10.26 10.18
N TRP A 49 -26.56 10.26 10.80
CA TRP A 49 -25.81 9.04 11.08
C TRP A 49 -24.94 9.19 12.34
N VAL A 50 -24.43 8.06 12.84
CA VAL A 50 -23.41 8.06 13.89
C VAL A 50 -22.04 8.32 13.28
N ILE A 51 -21.14 9.05 13.96
CA ILE A 51 -19.83 9.43 13.40
C ILE A 51 -18.95 8.24 13.05
N THR A 52 -19.21 7.06 13.61
CA THR A 52 -18.48 5.83 13.28
C THR A 52 -19.01 5.10 12.03
N LYS A 53 -20.13 5.55 11.43
CA LYS A 53 -20.68 4.93 10.20
C LYS A 53 -19.65 5.00 9.06
N LYS A 54 -19.42 3.90 8.38
CA LYS A 54 -18.40 3.75 7.32
C LYS A 54 -16.96 3.96 7.82
N THR A 55 -16.70 3.77 9.12
CA THR A 55 -15.35 3.70 9.69
C THR A 55 -15.07 2.30 10.19
N PHE A 56 -13.82 2.02 10.50
CA PHE A 56 -13.45 0.76 11.15
C PHE A 56 -14.24 0.48 12.43
N PHE A 57 -14.55 1.51 13.22
CA PHE A 57 -15.21 1.35 14.54
C PHE A 57 -16.71 1.16 14.50
N TYR A 58 -17.33 1.19 13.33
CA TYR A 58 -18.80 1.06 13.24
C TYR A 58 -19.28 -0.27 13.83
N ASN A 59 -20.27 -0.20 14.74
CA ASN A 59 -20.85 -1.35 15.45
C ASN A 59 -19.88 -2.18 16.32
N LEU A 60 -18.66 -1.72 16.58
CA LEU A 60 -17.80 -2.35 17.56
C LEU A 60 -18.17 -1.92 18.99
N LYS A 61 -18.28 -2.90 19.90
CA LYS A 61 -18.63 -2.68 21.32
C LYS A 61 -17.40 -2.58 22.22
N THR A 62 -16.29 -3.12 21.79
CA THR A 62 -15.02 -3.08 22.54
C THR A 62 -14.50 -1.63 22.62
N PRO A 63 -13.95 -1.21 23.77
CA PRO A 63 -13.34 0.12 23.89
C PRO A 63 -12.29 0.38 22.81
N VAL A 64 -12.29 1.61 22.28
CA VAL A 64 -11.38 2.03 21.18
C VAL A 64 -9.93 1.84 21.58
N GLU A 65 -9.59 2.20 22.82
CA GLU A 65 -8.24 2.12 23.36
C GLU A 65 -7.70 0.68 23.37
N THR A 66 -8.57 -0.29 23.68
CA THR A 66 -8.23 -1.72 23.66
C THR A 66 -7.95 -2.18 22.23
N ILE A 67 -8.81 -1.80 21.27
CA ILE A 67 -8.64 -2.16 19.86
C ILE A 67 -7.37 -1.53 19.31
N LEU A 68 -7.14 -0.25 19.56
CA LEU A 68 -5.95 0.47 19.11
C LEU A 68 -4.68 -0.16 19.67
N SER A 69 -4.67 -0.52 20.96
CA SER A 69 -3.54 -1.19 21.60
C SER A 69 -3.22 -2.52 20.92
N VAL A 70 -4.25 -3.34 20.64
CA VAL A 70 -4.10 -4.62 19.93
C VAL A 70 -3.52 -4.42 18.53
N LEU A 71 -4.10 -3.52 17.74
CA LEU A 71 -3.66 -3.28 16.36
C LEU A 71 -2.25 -2.68 16.30
N LYS A 72 -1.90 -1.80 17.25
CA LYS A 72 -0.55 -1.26 17.38
C LYS A 72 0.48 -2.34 17.74
N LEU A 73 0.19 -3.22 18.68
CA LEU A 73 1.08 -4.35 19.02
C LEU A 73 1.31 -5.29 17.83
N LEU A 74 0.29 -5.49 16.98
CA LEU A 74 0.42 -6.28 15.74
C LEU A 74 1.33 -5.58 14.72
N SER A 75 1.22 -4.25 14.56
CA SER A 75 2.06 -3.49 13.63
C SER A 75 3.51 -3.35 14.10
N GLU A 76 3.76 -3.52 15.40
CA GLU A 76 5.10 -3.58 16.00
C GLU A 76 5.72 -5.01 15.98
N GLY A 77 5.15 -5.92 15.20
CA GLY A 77 5.70 -7.26 14.99
C GLY A 77 5.37 -8.28 16.08
N MET A 78 4.41 -8.00 16.98
CA MET A 78 3.97 -9.01 17.94
C MET A 78 3.08 -10.06 17.28
N GLY A 79 3.31 -11.33 17.61
CA GLY A 79 2.44 -12.43 17.18
C GLY A 79 1.12 -12.47 17.95
N VAL A 80 0.03 -12.94 17.32
CA VAL A 80 -1.31 -13.04 17.92
C VAL A 80 -1.30 -13.66 19.32
N PRO A 81 -0.61 -14.79 19.58
CA PRO A 81 -0.58 -15.36 20.94
C PRO A 81 0.01 -14.43 22.01
N ALA A 82 1.02 -13.64 21.64
CA ALA A 82 1.62 -12.67 22.55
C ALA A 82 0.66 -11.51 22.83
N VAL A 83 -0.01 -11.01 21.79
CA VAL A 83 -1.02 -9.95 21.93
C VAL A 83 -2.19 -10.43 22.80
N CYS A 84 -2.67 -11.68 22.63
CA CYS A 84 -3.69 -12.25 23.53
C CYS A 84 -3.27 -12.22 25.00
N ARG A 85 -2.03 -12.65 25.30
CA ARG A 85 -1.53 -12.64 26.69
C ARG A 85 -1.36 -11.24 27.27
N SER A 86 -0.96 -10.28 26.44
CA SER A 86 -0.72 -8.91 26.88
C SER A 86 -1.99 -8.09 27.08
N THR A 87 -3.07 -8.40 26.32
CA THR A 87 -4.28 -7.57 26.30
C THR A 87 -5.51 -8.28 26.88
N GLY A 88 -5.47 -9.60 27.07
CA GLY A 88 -6.64 -10.40 27.43
C GLY A 88 -7.64 -10.60 26.29
N VAL A 89 -7.39 -10.08 25.10
CA VAL A 89 -8.30 -10.18 23.94
C VAL A 89 -8.15 -11.54 23.27
N THR A 90 -9.26 -12.14 22.84
CA THR A 90 -9.26 -13.44 22.17
C THR A 90 -8.62 -13.38 20.79
N ALA A 91 -8.01 -14.48 20.35
CA ALA A 91 -7.39 -14.58 19.03
C ALA A 91 -8.40 -14.34 17.88
N ASP A 92 -9.64 -14.71 18.05
CA ASP A 92 -10.69 -14.54 17.03
C ASP A 92 -11.10 -13.06 16.89
N SER A 93 -11.21 -12.33 18.01
CA SER A 93 -11.41 -10.88 17.98
C SER A 93 -10.25 -10.18 17.28
N ILE A 94 -9.00 -10.54 17.61
CA ILE A 94 -7.80 -9.98 16.98
C ILE A 94 -7.81 -10.22 15.46
N ARG A 95 -8.11 -11.45 15.02
CA ARG A 95 -8.20 -11.78 13.59
C ARG A 95 -9.30 -11.00 12.88
N SER A 96 -10.49 -10.94 13.49
CA SER A 96 -11.63 -10.19 12.95
C SER A 96 -11.30 -8.70 12.80
N TRP A 97 -10.64 -8.10 13.80
CA TRP A 97 -10.22 -6.69 13.72
C TRP A 97 -9.12 -6.49 12.68
N THR A 98 -8.20 -7.44 12.50
CA THR A 98 -7.16 -7.36 11.46
C THR A 98 -7.79 -7.36 10.06
N LEU A 99 -8.71 -8.28 9.79
CA LEU A 99 -9.44 -8.36 8.50
C LEU A 99 -10.21 -7.06 8.23
N ARG A 100 -10.94 -6.59 9.22
CA ARG A 100 -11.73 -5.36 9.10
C ARG A 100 -10.86 -4.11 8.94
N ALA A 101 -9.72 -4.05 9.63
CA ALA A 101 -8.77 -2.94 9.48
C ALA A 101 -8.18 -2.91 8.07
N ALA A 102 -7.78 -4.08 7.55
CA ALA A 102 -7.25 -4.18 6.19
C ALA A 102 -8.29 -3.77 5.13
N GLN A 103 -9.52 -4.26 5.25
CA GLN A 103 -10.59 -3.82 4.34
C GLN A 103 -10.75 -2.31 4.37
N HIS A 104 -10.86 -1.73 5.56
CA HIS A 104 -11.03 -0.29 5.73
C HIS A 104 -9.87 0.53 5.14
N VAL A 105 -8.62 0.15 5.42
CA VAL A 105 -7.46 0.88 4.91
C VAL A 105 -7.25 0.68 3.42
N ASN A 106 -7.65 -0.46 2.84
CA ASN A 106 -7.60 -0.70 1.40
C ASN A 106 -8.60 0.20 0.65
N GLU A 107 -9.85 0.30 1.14
CA GLU A 107 -10.85 1.21 0.60
C GLU A 107 -10.37 2.67 0.68
N LEU A 108 -9.81 3.06 1.82
CA LEU A 108 -9.29 4.41 2.04
C LEU A 108 -8.08 4.70 1.14
N SER A 109 -7.13 3.76 1.04
CA SER A 109 -5.94 3.90 0.19
C SER A 109 -6.31 4.01 -1.29
N ALA A 110 -7.24 3.18 -1.76
CA ALA A 110 -7.72 3.25 -3.13
C ALA A 110 -8.30 4.64 -3.48
N TYR A 111 -8.99 5.27 -2.53
CA TYR A 111 -9.49 6.62 -2.70
C TYR A 111 -8.39 7.70 -2.64
N LEU A 112 -7.50 7.62 -1.65
CA LEU A 112 -6.46 8.62 -1.43
C LEU A 112 -5.33 8.58 -2.47
N GLN A 113 -5.17 7.46 -3.17
CA GLN A 113 -4.12 7.23 -4.17
C GLN A 113 -4.63 7.37 -5.61
N GLN A 114 -5.84 7.89 -5.82
CA GLN A 114 -6.35 8.14 -7.17
C GLN A 114 -5.50 9.17 -7.91
N ASP A 115 -5.24 8.90 -9.19
CA ASP A 115 -4.57 9.80 -10.12
C ASP A 115 -3.17 10.28 -9.67
N MET A 116 -2.45 9.44 -8.89
CA MET A 116 -1.10 9.78 -8.46
C MET A 116 -0.13 9.86 -9.66
N HIS A 117 0.60 10.96 -9.78
CA HIS A 117 1.70 11.04 -10.74
C HIS A 117 2.94 10.28 -10.22
N LEU A 118 3.32 9.22 -10.92
CA LEU A 118 4.45 8.38 -10.57
C LEU A 118 5.66 8.72 -11.43
N THR A 119 6.78 9.12 -10.82
CA THR A 119 8.04 9.39 -11.53
C THR A 119 8.91 8.14 -11.62
N GLN A 120 9.10 7.47 -10.50
CA GLN A 120 9.92 6.27 -10.38
C GLN A 120 9.25 5.24 -9.46
N CYS A 121 9.24 3.98 -9.91
CA CYS A 121 8.73 2.82 -9.20
C CYS A 121 9.82 1.78 -9.00
N GLN A 122 10.08 1.37 -7.76
CA GLN A 122 10.86 0.17 -7.49
C GLN A 122 9.92 -0.98 -7.16
N ILE A 123 9.97 -2.03 -7.96
CA ILE A 123 9.09 -3.20 -7.84
C ILE A 123 9.90 -4.44 -7.50
N ASP A 124 9.40 -5.23 -6.56
CA ASP A 124 10.00 -6.49 -6.11
C ASP A 124 8.92 -7.36 -5.47
N GLU A 125 9.21 -8.63 -5.26
CA GLU A 125 8.32 -9.51 -4.54
C GLU A 125 9.03 -10.25 -3.41
N PHE A 126 8.33 -10.47 -2.30
CA PHE A 126 8.83 -11.28 -1.23
C PHE A 126 8.00 -12.54 -1.01
N TRP A 127 8.71 -13.61 -0.69
CA TRP A 127 8.14 -14.92 -0.43
C TRP A 127 7.69 -15.08 1.01
N SER A 128 6.56 -15.75 1.19
CA SER A 128 6.03 -16.29 2.43
C SER A 128 5.33 -17.62 2.17
N PHE A 129 4.64 -18.16 3.16
CA PHE A 129 3.84 -19.38 2.98
C PHE A 129 2.65 -19.41 3.94
N ILE A 130 1.63 -20.17 3.54
CA ILE A 130 0.42 -20.40 4.33
C ILE A 130 0.41 -21.88 4.75
N TYR A 131 0.15 -22.13 6.01
CA TYR A 131 0.04 -23.45 6.64
C TYR A 131 1.30 -24.31 6.52
N LYS A 132 1.70 -24.70 5.30
CA LYS A 132 2.93 -25.46 4.96
C LYS A 132 3.62 -24.81 3.75
N LYS A 133 4.93 -24.93 3.66
CA LYS A 133 5.68 -24.58 2.46
C LYS A 133 5.30 -25.51 1.32
N LYS A 134 5.35 -25.03 0.08
CA LYS A 134 5.02 -25.83 -1.12
C LYS A 134 5.72 -27.20 -1.14
N GLY A 135 7.02 -27.24 -0.83
CA GLY A 135 7.79 -28.49 -0.82
C GLY A 135 7.42 -29.50 0.28
N ASN A 136 6.55 -29.10 1.25
CA ASN A 136 6.08 -29.97 2.34
C ASN A 136 4.59 -30.33 2.21
N LEU A 137 3.96 -29.99 1.08
CA LEU A 137 2.57 -30.34 0.81
C LEU A 137 2.48 -31.80 0.41
N ARG A 138 1.43 -32.48 0.87
CA ARG A 138 1.04 -33.80 0.38
C ARG A 138 0.33 -33.69 -0.97
N GLU A 139 0.21 -34.74 -1.73
CA GLU A 139 -0.44 -34.71 -3.05
C GLU A 139 -1.87 -34.16 -2.99
N GLU A 140 -2.66 -34.59 -1.98
CA GLU A 140 -4.02 -34.06 -1.78
C GLU A 140 -4.11 -32.60 -1.33
N GLU A 141 -2.99 -32.00 -0.94
CA GLU A 141 -2.90 -30.60 -0.52
C GLU A 141 -2.44 -29.67 -1.66
N VAL A 142 -1.88 -30.23 -2.72
CA VAL A 142 -1.39 -29.46 -3.87
C VAL A 142 -2.56 -28.78 -4.60
N GLY A 143 -2.42 -27.52 -4.92
CA GLY A 143 -3.45 -26.73 -5.61
C GLY A 143 -4.47 -26.05 -4.69
N LYS A 144 -4.52 -26.37 -3.39
CA LYS A 144 -5.38 -25.66 -2.44
C LYS A 144 -4.86 -24.25 -2.20
N GLU A 145 -5.74 -23.26 -2.27
CA GLU A 145 -5.37 -21.84 -2.14
C GLU A 145 -4.93 -21.44 -0.73
N ASP A 146 -5.39 -22.17 0.30
CA ASP A 146 -5.15 -21.89 1.70
C ASP A 146 -3.82 -22.45 2.23
N ARG A 147 -2.93 -22.95 1.36
CA ARG A 147 -1.63 -23.53 1.75
C ARG A 147 -0.59 -23.49 0.64
N GLY A 148 0.66 -23.57 1.03
CA GLY A 148 1.80 -23.47 0.12
C GLY A 148 2.38 -22.08 0.07
N ASP A 149 3.12 -21.80 -0.99
CA ASP A 149 3.81 -20.53 -1.17
C ASP A 149 2.83 -19.39 -1.44
N ARG A 150 3.07 -18.25 -0.79
CA ARG A 150 2.36 -17.00 -0.98
C ARG A 150 3.36 -15.89 -1.24
N TRP A 151 3.18 -15.16 -2.31
CA TRP A 151 4.04 -14.05 -2.69
C TRP A 151 3.31 -12.72 -2.52
N CYS A 152 4.06 -11.71 -2.16
CA CYS A 152 3.58 -10.35 -2.07
C CYS A 152 4.42 -9.47 -2.99
N PHE A 153 3.79 -8.88 -4.00
CA PHE A 153 4.38 -7.91 -4.91
C PHE A 153 4.25 -6.52 -4.30
N VAL A 154 5.30 -5.74 -4.38
CA VAL A 154 5.36 -4.42 -3.75
C VAL A 154 5.91 -3.40 -4.73
N ASN A 155 5.23 -2.27 -4.85
CA ASN A 155 5.73 -1.09 -5.54
C ASN A 155 6.05 0.01 -4.53
N VAL A 156 7.29 0.47 -4.51
CA VAL A 156 7.78 1.54 -3.63
C VAL A 156 8.20 2.74 -4.45
N LEU A 157 7.80 3.93 -4.04
CA LEU A 157 8.25 5.19 -4.62
C LEU A 157 9.52 5.65 -3.88
N PRO A 158 10.71 5.67 -4.53
CA PRO A 158 11.98 5.97 -3.86
C PRO A 158 12.01 7.36 -3.22
N ARG A 159 11.36 8.35 -3.84
CA ARG A 159 11.32 9.75 -3.40
C ARG A 159 10.85 9.90 -1.94
N SER A 160 9.87 9.12 -1.55
CA SER A 160 9.22 9.18 -0.22
C SER A 160 9.35 7.91 0.59
N SER A 161 9.79 6.81 -0.04
CA SER A 161 9.65 5.43 0.44
C SER A 161 8.19 5.00 0.63
N PHE A 162 7.22 5.69 0.03
CA PHE A 162 5.82 5.35 0.06
C PHE A 162 5.57 4.01 -0.64
N ILE A 163 4.82 3.13 -0.02
CA ILE A 163 4.40 1.88 -0.62
C ILE A 163 3.11 2.15 -1.38
N HIS A 164 3.23 2.31 -2.70
CA HIS A 164 2.11 2.67 -3.55
C HIS A 164 1.14 1.49 -3.75
N THR A 165 1.67 0.32 -4.08
CA THR A 165 0.84 -0.85 -4.38
C THR A 165 1.37 -2.09 -3.71
N VAL A 166 0.46 -2.87 -3.15
CA VAL A 166 0.70 -4.23 -2.66
C VAL A 166 -0.28 -5.17 -3.37
N HIS A 167 0.21 -6.32 -3.84
CA HIS A 167 -0.60 -7.36 -4.45
C HIS A 167 -0.18 -8.73 -3.93
N HIS A 168 -1.15 -9.58 -3.62
CA HIS A 168 -0.94 -10.90 -3.03
C HIS A 168 -1.32 -12.01 -4.01
N GLY A 169 -0.42 -12.95 -4.27
CA GLY A 169 -0.71 -14.02 -5.23
C GLY A 169 0.35 -15.10 -5.29
N LYS A 170 0.39 -15.79 -6.42
CA LYS A 170 1.46 -16.71 -6.81
C LYS A 170 2.52 -15.95 -7.61
N ARG A 171 3.76 -16.41 -7.64
CA ARG A 171 4.80 -15.85 -8.51
C ARG A 171 4.66 -16.41 -9.91
N ASN A 172 3.79 -15.82 -10.71
CA ASN A 172 3.51 -16.19 -12.09
C ASN A 172 3.13 -14.95 -12.93
N GLN A 173 2.99 -15.14 -14.23
CA GLN A 173 2.66 -14.06 -15.18
C GLN A 173 1.32 -13.40 -14.85
N GLU A 174 0.29 -14.19 -14.56
CA GLU A 174 -1.07 -13.69 -14.28
C GLU A 174 -1.10 -12.73 -13.07
N GLU A 175 -0.44 -13.09 -11.97
CA GLU A 175 -0.41 -12.24 -10.77
C GLU A 175 0.50 -11.02 -10.96
N THR A 176 1.55 -11.13 -11.80
CA THR A 176 2.36 -9.98 -12.21
C THR A 176 1.55 -9.01 -13.05
N ASP A 177 0.70 -9.51 -13.95
CA ASP A 177 -0.24 -8.69 -14.74
C ASP A 177 -1.21 -7.91 -13.85
N LYS A 178 -1.88 -8.59 -12.91
CA LYS A 178 -2.78 -7.95 -11.95
C LYS A 178 -2.09 -6.90 -11.10
N PHE A 179 -0.85 -7.16 -10.71
CA PHE A 179 -0.04 -6.21 -9.94
C PHE A 179 0.23 -4.92 -10.73
N VAL A 180 0.72 -5.03 -11.96
CA VAL A 180 1.03 -3.86 -12.80
C VAL A 180 -0.25 -3.12 -13.21
N GLU A 181 -1.35 -3.85 -13.50
CA GLU A 181 -2.66 -3.26 -13.72
C GLU A 181 -3.11 -2.42 -12.53
N LYS A 182 -2.94 -2.95 -11.31
CA LYS A 182 -3.25 -2.22 -10.08
C LYS A 182 -2.37 -0.98 -9.91
N VAL A 183 -1.07 -1.05 -10.21
CA VAL A 183 -0.17 0.13 -10.20
C VAL A 183 -0.70 1.20 -11.14
N LYS A 184 -1.04 0.83 -12.38
CA LYS A 184 -1.54 1.75 -13.40
C LYS A 184 -2.89 2.35 -13.02
N SER A 185 -3.82 1.56 -12.49
CA SER A 185 -5.17 2.02 -12.12
C SER A 185 -5.20 3.01 -10.95
N GLN A 186 -4.15 3.02 -10.12
CA GLN A 186 -3.98 3.94 -8.99
C GLN A 186 -3.12 5.18 -9.33
N SER A 187 -2.69 5.30 -10.59
CA SER A 187 -1.88 6.41 -11.11
C SER A 187 -2.62 7.21 -12.17
N ASP A 188 -2.02 8.30 -12.62
CA ASP A 188 -2.51 9.11 -13.76
C ASP A 188 -2.40 8.38 -15.12
N GLY A 189 -1.97 7.13 -15.12
CA GLY A 189 -1.83 6.28 -16.28
C GLY A 189 -0.59 6.53 -17.12
N GLN A 190 0.20 7.56 -16.81
CA GLN A 190 1.48 7.80 -17.48
C GLN A 190 2.50 6.72 -17.08
N ALA A 191 3.40 6.36 -18.01
CA ALA A 191 4.42 5.36 -17.75
C ALA A 191 5.56 5.95 -16.90
N PRO A 192 5.77 5.48 -15.65
CA PRO A 192 6.92 5.88 -14.85
C PRO A 192 8.19 5.10 -15.26
N LEU A 193 9.32 5.49 -14.68
CA LEU A 193 10.50 4.63 -14.66
C LEU A 193 10.26 3.43 -13.72
N PHE A 194 10.39 2.21 -14.24
CA PHE A 194 10.39 0.99 -13.42
C PHE A 194 11.80 0.46 -13.18
N LEU A 195 12.08 0.09 -11.94
CA LEU A 195 13.29 -0.61 -11.53
C LEU A 195 12.92 -1.89 -10.80
N SER A 196 13.48 -3.04 -11.21
CA SER A 196 13.23 -4.33 -10.55
C SER A 196 14.48 -5.18 -10.45
N ASP A 197 14.32 -6.37 -9.84
CA ASP A 197 15.26 -7.47 -10.04
C ASP A 197 15.12 -8.10 -11.44
N GLY A 198 15.82 -9.20 -11.68
CA GLY A 198 15.81 -9.92 -12.97
C GLY A 198 14.59 -10.82 -13.21
N TRP A 199 13.44 -10.60 -12.57
CA TRP A 199 12.24 -11.40 -12.82
C TRP A 199 11.67 -11.17 -14.23
N SER A 200 11.59 -12.24 -15.04
CA SER A 200 11.29 -12.17 -16.48
C SER A 200 9.87 -11.66 -16.79
N SER A 201 8.89 -11.92 -15.93
CA SER A 201 7.50 -11.53 -16.16
C SER A 201 7.27 -10.02 -16.19
N TYR A 202 8.14 -9.22 -15.56
CA TYR A 202 7.96 -7.76 -15.54
C TYR A 202 8.08 -7.13 -16.92
N GLU A 203 9.05 -7.54 -17.75
CA GLU A 203 9.25 -6.96 -19.07
C GLU A 203 8.02 -7.10 -19.96
N GLU A 204 7.48 -8.33 -20.05
CA GLU A 204 6.29 -8.62 -20.85
C GLU A 204 5.07 -7.86 -20.31
N THR A 205 4.87 -7.86 -19.00
CA THR A 205 3.74 -7.19 -18.36
C THR A 205 3.79 -5.68 -18.54
N LEU A 206 4.94 -5.04 -18.35
CA LEU A 206 5.09 -3.60 -18.54
C LEU A 206 4.80 -3.19 -19.97
N LYS A 207 5.32 -3.94 -20.95
CA LYS A 207 4.99 -3.73 -22.38
C LYS A 207 3.50 -3.89 -22.65
N LYS A 208 2.84 -4.87 -22.04
CA LYS A 208 1.39 -5.11 -22.20
C LYS A 208 0.55 -3.94 -21.70
N HIS A 209 0.88 -3.41 -20.51
CA HIS A 209 0.07 -2.37 -19.86
C HIS A 209 0.40 -0.94 -20.29
N TYR A 210 1.64 -0.67 -20.73
CA TYR A 210 2.12 0.65 -21.17
C TYR A 210 2.48 0.69 -22.65
N CYS A 211 1.66 0.05 -23.48
CA CYS A 211 1.72 0.16 -24.93
C CYS A 211 0.34 0.42 -25.51
N THR A 212 0.32 0.89 -26.75
CA THR A 212 -0.85 0.97 -27.59
C THR A 212 -0.72 0.01 -28.77
N TRP A 213 -1.84 -0.43 -29.30
CA TRP A 213 -1.87 -1.29 -30.48
C TRP A 213 -2.35 -0.47 -31.67
N GLU A 214 -1.52 -0.34 -32.68
CA GLU A 214 -1.89 0.30 -33.93
C GLU A 214 -2.32 -0.74 -34.96
N LEU A 215 -3.52 -0.57 -35.52
CA LEU A 215 -4.00 -1.40 -36.60
C LEU A 215 -3.28 -1.02 -37.88
N VAL A 216 -2.60 -1.98 -38.49
CA VAL A 216 -1.98 -1.78 -39.81
C VAL A 216 -3.07 -1.72 -40.86
N PRO A 217 -3.18 -0.64 -41.63
CA PRO A 217 -4.19 -0.53 -42.69
C PRO A 217 -4.08 -1.71 -43.65
N TYR A 218 -5.22 -2.34 -43.96
CA TYR A 218 -5.27 -3.45 -44.89
C TYR A 218 -5.09 -2.93 -46.32
N SER A 219 -4.07 -3.42 -47.01
CA SER A 219 -3.73 -3.01 -48.37
C SER A 219 -4.60 -3.65 -49.49
N GLY A 220 -5.62 -4.44 -49.12
CA GLY A 220 -6.51 -5.12 -50.05
C GLY A 220 -5.95 -6.39 -50.67
N ARG A 221 -4.72 -6.79 -50.36
CA ARG A 221 -4.06 -8.02 -50.86
C ARG A 221 -3.45 -8.84 -49.76
N GLY A 222 -3.67 -10.16 -49.75
CA GLY A 222 -3.12 -11.09 -48.80
C GLY A 222 -3.85 -11.10 -47.43
N ARG A 223 -3.24 -11.73 -46.40
CA ARG A 223 -3.79 -11.75 -45.05
C ARG A 223 -3.57 -10.39 -44.37
N PRO A 224 -4.56 -9.83 -43.65
CA PRO A 224 -4.38 -8.65 -42.86
C PRO A 224 -3.17 -8.81 -41.93
N LYS A 225 -2.33 -7.77 -41.84
CA LYS A 225 -1.20 -7.77 -40.91
C LYS A 225 -1.70 -7.69 -39.44
N ASN A 226 -0.98 -8.33 -38.53
CA ASN A 226 -1.29 -8.19 -37.12
C ASN A 226 -1.09 -6.74 -36.67
N PRO A 227 -1.84 -6.25 -35.69
CA PRO A 227 -1.60 -4.95 -35.08
C PRO A 227 -0.14 -4.83 -34.62
N ILE A 228 0.42 -3.63 -34.72
CA ILE A 228 1.78 -3.33 -34.24
C ILE A 228 1.68 -2.81 -32.80
N GLN A 229 2.48 -3.39 -31.93
CA GLN A 229 2.59 -2.90 -30.55
C GLN A 229 3.52 -1.68 -30.53
N LEU A 230 2.97 -0.52 -30.17
CA LEU A 230 3.71 0.71 -29.93
C LEU A 230 3.93 0.85 -28.42
N VAL A 231 5.16 0.64 -27.97
CA VAL A 231 5.54 0.87 -26.58
C VAL A 231 5.54 2.37 -26.32
N ASP A 232 4.96 2.80 -25.20
CA ASP A 232 4.98 4.20 -24.79
C ASP A 232 6.44 4.70 -24.76
N SER A 233 6.70 5.81 -25.43
CA SER A 233 8.04 6.40 -25.53
C SER A 233 8.60 6.86 -24.17
N HIS A 234 7.74 7.06 -23.19
CA HIS A 234 8.08 7.43 -21.82
C HIS A 234 8.35 6.21 -20.92
N LEU A 235 7.97 4.99 -21.36
CA LEU A 235 8.22 3.79 -20.58
C LEU A 235 9.72 3.49 -20.53
N ASN A 236 10.30 3.71 -19.35
CA ASN A 236 11.67 3.36 -19.04
C ASN A 236 11.70 2.18 -18.06
N TYR A 237 12.52 1.19 -18.33
CA TYR A 237 12.66 0.02 -17.47
C TYR A 237 14.09 -0.48 -17.40
N ALA A 238 14.60 -0.65 -16.19
CA ALA A 238 15.91 -1.26 -15.97
C ALA A 238 15.86 -2.30 -14.85
N GLN A 239 16.75 -3.27 -14.94
CA GLN A 239 16.89 -4.37 -14.00
C GLN A 239 18.21 -4.31 -13.26
N VAL A 240 18.20 -4.77 -12.00
CA VAL A 240 19.40 -4.98 -11.17
C VAL A 240 19.57 -6.46 -10.92
N VAL A 241 20.48 -7.08 -11.66
CA VAL A 241 20.74 -8.52 -11.58
C VAL A 241 21.88 -8.77 -10.59
N LYS A 242 21.61 -9.60 -9.57
CA LYS A 242 22.56 -9.94 -8.51
C LYS A 242 23.01 -11.39 -8.66
N THR A 243 24.28 -11.60 -9.02
CA THR A 243 24.87 -12.94 -9.05
C THR A 243 25.45 -13.27 -7.68
N LYS A 244 25.01 -14.39 -7.11
CA LYS A 244 25.48 -14.87 -5.80
C LYS A 244 26.15 -16.24 -5.94
N LYS A 245 27.29 -16.44 -5.26
CA LYS A 245 27.94 -17.74 -5.09
C LYS A 245 28.16 -18.00 -3.61
N ASN A 246 27.73 -19.17 -3.12
CA ASN A 246 27.79 -19.54 -1.71
C ASN A 246 27.15 -18.49 -0.78
N GLY A 247 26.02 -17.88 -1.21
CA GLY A 247 25.31 -16.87 -0.44
C GLY A 247 25.95 -15.47 -0.41
N LYS A 248 27.14 -15.28 -1.00
CA LYS A 248 27.81 -13.99 -1.10
C LYS A 248 27.54 -13.36 -2.46
N LEU A 249 27.32 -12.04 -2.48
CA LEU A 249 27.19 -11.25 -3.70
C LEU A 249 28.57 -11.22 -4.39
N ILE A 250 28.63 -11.68 -5.65
CA ILE A 250 29.86 -11.66 -6.46
C ILE A 250 29.79 -10.52 -7.46
N GLU A 251 28.65 -10.34 -8.10
CA GLU A 251 28.46 -9.38 -9.17
C GLU A 251 27.12 -8.72 -9.06
N LEU A 252 27.10 -7.42 -9.36
CA LEU A 252 25.90 -6.63 -9.51
C LEU A 252 25.93 -6.02 -10.90
N GLN A 253 24.99 -6.42 -11.75
CA GLN A 253 24.87 -5.94 -13.12
C GLN A 253 23.56 -5.17 -13.29
N THR A 254 23.63 -3.98 -13.87
CA THR A 254 22.45 -3.22 -14.31
C THR A 254 22.20 -3.50 -15.79
N ARG A 255 20.92 -3.65 -16.16
CA ARG A 255 20.49 -3.85 -17.55
C ARG A 255 19.38 -2.88 -17.87
N VAL A 256 19.56 -2.03 -18.86
CA VAL A 256 18.48 -1.22 -19.43
C VAL A 256 17.72 -2.10 -20.41
N ILE A 257 16.43 -2.29 -20.16
CA ILE A 257 15.54 -3.14 -20.98
C ILE A 257 14.72 -2.26 -21.92
N LEU A 258 14.19 -1.14 -21.44
CA LEU A 258 13.41 -0.18 -22.21
C LEU A 258 13.90 1.24 -21.90
N GLY A 259 13.94 2.08 -22.94
CA GLY A 259 14.43 3.45 -22.82
C GLY A 259 15.95 3.58 -22.99
N LYS A 260 16.50 4.72 -22.58
CA LYS A 260 17.92 5.04 -22.65
C LYS A 260 18.48 5.23 -21.24
N GLU A 261 19.71 4.77 -21.00
CA GLU A 261 20.36 4.90 -19.69
C GLU A 261 20.47 6.36 -19.22
N GLU A 262 20.76 7.28 -20.13
CA GLU A 262 20.85 8.70 -19.83
C GLU A 262 19.53 9.29 -19.31
N ASP A 263 18.39 8.90 -19.90
CA ASP A 263 17.07 9.36 -19.49
C ASP A 263 16.66 8.74 -18.16
N ILE A 264 16.94 7.46 -17.94
CA ILE A 264 16.77 6.77 -16.67
C ILE A 264 17.56 7.47 -15.56
N LEU A 265 18.83 7.79 -15.80
CA LEU A 265 19.67 8.48 -14.81
C LEU A 265 19.18 9.90 -14.51
N LYS A 266 18.66 10.64 -15.51
CA LYS A 266 18.01 11.94 -15.28
C LYS A 266 16.81 11.84 -14.37
N ILE A 267 15.92 10.85 -14.57
CA ILE A 267 14.76 10.61 -13.72
C ILE A 267 15.20 10.29 -12.29
N ILE A 268 16.17 9.38 -12.11
CA ILE A 268 16.70 9.03 -10.79
C ILE A 268 17.28 10.26 -10.06
N GLN A 269 17.98 11.12 -10.78
CA GLN A 269 18.60 12.32 -10.21
C GLN A 269 17.56 13.39 -9.85
N SER A 270 16.47 13.51 -10.64
CA SER A 270 15.39 14.49 -10.37
C SER A 270 14.65 14.17 -9.06
N ASP A 271 14.55 12.93 -8.66
CA ASP A 271 13.96 12.51 -7.39
C ASP A 271 14.82 12.83 -6.15
N ASN A 272 16.05 13.38 -6.34
CA ASN A 272 17.01 13.74 -5.29
C ASN A 272 17.35 12.61 -4.31
N ARG A 273 17.15 11.35 -4.68
CA ARG A 273 17.27 10.19 -3.77
C ARG A 273 18.24 9.10 -4.23
N GLY A 274 18.79 9.23 -5.39
CA GLY A 274 19.73 8.25 -5.93
C GLY A 274 20.64 8.84 -7.00
N LYS A 275 21.73 8.15 -7.30
CA LYS A 275 22.63 8.52 -8.39
C LYS A 275 22.78 7.40 -9.40
N THR A 276 22.29 6.21 -9.08
CA THR A 276 22.50 4.98 -9.86
C THR A 276 21.23 4.14 -9.89
N ILE A 277 21.12 3.31 -10.90
CA ILE A 277 20.07 2.28 -11.01
C ILE A 277 20.22 1.30 -9.86
N ASN A 278 19.21 1.19 -8.98
CA ASN A 278 19.22 0.29 -7.84
C ASN A 278 17.78 -0.09 -7.41
N THR A 279 17.64 -1.15 -6.60
CA THR A 279 16.40 -1.66 -6.01
C THR A 279 16.42 -1.59 -4.49
N SER A 280 17.29 -0.76 -3.91
CA SER A 280 17.57 -0.75 -2.48
C SER A 280 16.37 -0.31 -1.62
N TYR A 281 15.49 0.55 -2.14
CA TYR A 281 14.32 1.03 -1.39
C TYR A 281 13.28 -0.06 -1.22
N VAL A 282 12.90 -0.76 -2.28
CA VAL A 282 11.95 -1.87 -2.20
C VAL A 282 12.53 -3.04 -1.40
N GLU A 283 13.82 -3.35 -1.54
CA GLU A 283 14.48 -4.39 -0.74
C GLU A 283 14.50 -4.05 0.76
N SER A 284 14.74 -2.78 1.09
CA SER A 284 14.65 -2.28 2.47
C SER A 284 13.22 -2.44 3.03
N ARG A 285 12.20 -2.11 2.24
CA ARG A 285 10.79 -2.31 2.62
C ARG A 285 10.45 -3.77 2.85
N ASN A 286 10.89 -4.65 1.97
CA ASN A 286 10.74 -6.10 2.12
C ASN A 286 11.43 -6.63 3.39
N GLY A 287 12.55 -6.03 3.77
CA GLY A 287 13.23 -6.26 5.06
C GLY A 287 12.37 -5.84 6.27
N ASN A 288 11.77 -4.65 6.19
CA ASN A 288 10.93 -4.12 7.27
C ASN A 288 9.63 -4.92 7.43
N TYR A 289 8.97 -5.36 6.36
CA TYR A 289 7.83 -6.27 6.48
C TYR A 289 8.16 -7.51 7.32
N ARG A 290 9.38 -8.07 7.18
CA ARG A 290 9.81 -9.22 7.99
C ARG A 290 10.09 -8.87 9.45
N LYS A 291 10.46 -7.63 9.74
CA LYS A 291 10.66 -7.11 11.10
C LYS A 291 9.31 -6.83 11.77
N ASP A 292 8.42 -6.13 11.08
CA ASP A 292 7.20 -5.55 11.63
C ASP A 292 6.01 -6.54 11.58
N ASN A 293 6.15 -7.68 10.86
CA ASN A 293 5.16 -8.73 10.80
C ASN A 293 5.73 -10.09 11.25
N LYS A 294 5.33 -10.55 12.43
CA LYS A 294 5.79 -11.83 12.98
C LYS A 294 5.55 -13.03 12.09
N ARG A 295 4.53 -12.98 11.24
CA ARG A 295 4.19 -14.05 10.27
C ARG A 295 5.24 -14.18 9.16
N LEU A 296 5.95 -13.09 8.83
CA LEU A 296 6.95 -12.99 7.75
C LEU A 296 8.39 -13.18 8.23
N THR A 297 8.63 -13.21 9.54
CA THR A 297 9.96 -13.41 10.11
C THR A 297 10.55 -14.74 9.63
N ARG A 298 11.82 -14.73 9.19
CA ARG A 298 12.48 -15.97 8.74
C ARG A 298 12.51 -17.00 9.86
N LYS A 299 12.21 -18.26 9.51
CA LYS A 299 12.11 -19.40 10.45
C LYS A 299 11.07 -19.18 11.55
N THR A 300 10.04 -18.34 11.30
CA THR A 300 8.99 -18.10 12.29
C THR A 300 8.17 -19.35 12.60
N GLN A 301 7.81 -19.52 13.86
CA GLN A 301 6.78 -20.48 14.29
C GLN A 301 5.36 -19.88 14.24
N CYS A 302 5.27 -18.54 14.05
CA CYS A 302 4.01 -17.81 13.96
C CYS A 302 3.50 -17.66 12.52
N HIS A 303 3.80 -18.64 11.64
CA HIS A 303 3.37 -18.59 10.23
C HIS A 303 1.84 -18.56 10.11
N SER A 304 1.36 -18.04 9.02
CA SER A 304 -0.07 -17.91 8.74
C SER A 304 -0.72 -19.23 8.46
N LYS A 305 -1.96 -19.41 8.94
CA LYS A 305 -2.78 -20.60 8.68
C LYS A 305 -3.95 -20.32 7.73
N LYS A 306 -4.19 -19.04 7.39
CA LYS A 306 -5.24 -18.58 6.48
C LYS A 306 -4.69 -17.46 5.61
N CYS A 307 -5.02 -17.47 4.32
CA CYS A 307 -4.57 -16.46 3.34
C CYS A 307 -5.11 -15.08 3.67
N ASP A 308 -6.41 -14.98 3.91
CA ASP A 308 -7.11 -13.73 4.19
C ASP A 308 -6.47 -12.93 5.33
N VAL A 309 -6.21 -13.59 6.47
CA VAL A 309 -5.58 -12.95 7.64
C VAL A 309 -4.10 -12.63 7.37
N HIS A 310 -3.43 -13.42 6.53
CA HIS A 310 -2.05 -13.16 6.13
C HIS A 310 -1.93 -11.86 5.34
N ASP A 311 -2.71 -11.78 4.27
CA ASP A 311 -2.74 -10.63 3.36
C ASP A 311 -3.23 -9.38 4.08
N ALA A 312 -4.31 -9.51 4.86
CA ALA A 312 -4.87 -8.42 5.65
C ALA A 312 -3.85 -7.79 6.62
N GLN A 313 -3.00 -8.60 7.27
CA GLN A 313 -1.99 -8.05 8.17
C GLN A 313 -0.91 -7.27 7.40
N ILE A 314 -0.54 -7.70 6.20
CA ILE A 314 0.41 -6.98 5.35
C ILE A 314 -0.19 -5.66 4.90
N ASP A 315 -1.43 -5.65 4.41
CA ASP A 315 -2.14 -4.45 3.97
C ASP A 315 -2.29 -3.44 5.10
N PHE A 316 -2.69 -3.90 6.28
CA PHE A 316 -2.80 -3.04 7.47
C PHE A 316 -1.46 -2.42 7.86
N ILE A 317 -0.37 -3.20 7.93
CA ILE A 317 0.98 -2.70 8.24
C ILE A 317 1.45 -1.72 7.17
N THR A 318 1.13 -1.96 5.89
CA THR A 318 1.41 -1.03 4.79
C THR A 318 0.77 0.33 5.03
N ALA A 319 -0.51 0.35 5.39
CA ALA A 319 -1.20 1.61 5.65
C ALA A 319 -0.67 2.31 6.92
N VAL A 320 -0.37 1.56 7.99
CA VAL A 320 0.27 2.12 9.18
C VAL A 320 1.60 2.77 8.81
N TYR A 321 2.45 2.07 8.06
CA TYR A 321 3.72 2.62 7.58
C TYR A 321 3.54 3.89 6.74
N ASN A 322 2.62 3.87 5.80
CA ASN A 322 2.42 4.99 4.87
C ASN A 322 1.86 6.25 5.55
N PHE A 323 0.95 6.10 6.51
CA PHE A 323 0.16 7.21 7.06
C PHE A 323 0.46 7.55 8.52
N VAL A 324 0.92 6.58 9.32
CA VAL A 324 1.06 6.72 10.79
C VAL A 324 2.52 6.75 11.23
N ASP A 325 3.36 5.88 10.66
CA ASP A 325 4.73 5.75 11.10
C ASP A 325 5.60 6.92 10.62
N GLU A 326 6.69 7.11 11.34
CA GLU A 326 7.71 8.08 10.98
C GLU A 326 8.60 7.49 9.89
N ALA A 327 8.70 8.19 8.76
CA ALA A 327 9.70 7.90 7.74
C ALA A 327 11.09 8.35 8.24
N ALA A 328 11.79 7.47 8.94
CA ALA A 328 13.02 7.77 9.69
C ALA A 328 14.12 8.47 8.86
N ALA A 329 14.14 8.24 7.54
CA ALA A 329 15.08 8.86 6.62
C ALA A 329 14.71 10.29 6.20
N PHE A 330 13.53 10.79 6.63
CA PHE A 330 12.98 12.07 6.18
C PHE A 330 12.58 12.95 7.35
N ARG A 331 12.89 14.22 7.22
CA ARG A 331 12.47 15.27 8.16
C ARG A 331 12.18 16.54 7.40
N GLU A 332 11.09 17.18 7.69
CA GLU A 332 10.77 18.49 7.14
C GLU A 332 11.35 19.59 8.03
N CYS A 333 12.11 20.51 7.43
CA CYS A 333 12.61 21.66 8.14
C CYS A 333 11.49 22.70 8.28
N ILE A 334 10.94 22.84 9.47
CA ILE A 334 9.85 23.77 9.78
C ILE A 334 10.34 25.12 10.34
N ASN A 335 11.57 25.18 10.86
CA ASN A 335 12.19 26.39 11.38
C ASN A 335 13.70 26.41 11.05
N PRO A 336 14.11 26.96 9.89
CA PRO A 336 15.52 27.04 9.50
C PRO A 336 16.39 27.80 10.52
N SER A 337 15.79 28.78 11.20
CA SER A 337 16.45 29.69 12.16
C SER A 337 16.37 29.19 13.61
N ALA A 338 15.91 27.96 13.84
CA ALA A 338 15.70 27.41 15.17
C ALA A 338 16.98 27.46 16.02
N LYS A 339 16.87 28.01 17.23
CA LYS A 339 17.93 28.01 18.24
C LYS A 339 18.08 26.63 18.89
N LYS A 340 19.13 26.43 19.68
CA LYS A 340 19.56 25.14 20.24
C LYS A 340 18.44 24.33 20.93
N PHE A 341 17.43 24.97 21.49
CA PHE A 341 16.32 24.31 22.22
C PHE A 341 14.97 24.36 21.48
N GLU A 342 14.94 24.85 20.24
CA GLU A 342 13.74 24.94 19.42
C GLU A 342 13.67 23.78 18.43
N THR A 343 12.45 23.33 18.09
CA THR A 343 12.25 22.28 17.12
C THR A 343 12.51 22.78 15.70
N LYS A 344 13.60 22.33 15.09
CA LYS A 344 13.98 22.66 13.72
C LYS A 344 13.28 21.80 12.67
N TYR A 345 13.04 20.54 13.00
CA TYR A 345 12.50 19.57 12.05
C TYR A 345 11.25 18.92 12.62
N ARG A 346 10.26 18.66 11.77
CA ARG A 346 9.15 17.78 12.10
C ARG A 346 9.33 16.41 11.46
N LYS A 347 8.79 15.41 12.13
CA LYS A 347 8.71 14.04 11.66
C LYS A 347 7.62 13.94 10.60
N VAL A 348 7.87 13.21 9.52
CA VAL A 348 6.95 13.05 8.40
C VAL A 348 6.62 11.58 8.17
N ALA A 349 5.41 11.31 7.68
CA ALA A 349 5.04 10.01 7.14
C ALA A 349 5.27 9.98 5.61
N PRO A 350 5.45 8.80 4.99
CA PRO A 350 5.59 8.71 3.53
C PRO A 350 4.46 9.39 2.75
N ALA A 351 3.22 9.27 3.21
CA ALA A 351 2.05 9.91 2.58
C ALA A 351 2.11 11.44 2.53
N MET A 352 2.78 12.07 3.51
CA MET A 352 3.00 13.53 3.48
C MET A 352 3.96 13.94 2.37
N LEU A 353 4.98 13.14 2.11
CA LEU A 353 5.97 13.41 1.07
C LEU A 353 5.40 13.25 -0.34
N GLU A 354 4.35 12.46 -0.47
CA GLU A 354 3.57 12.32 -1.71
C GLU A 354 2.42 13.35 -1.82
N GLY A 355 2.25 14.23 -0.82
CA GLY A 355 1.18 15.22 -0.83
C GLY A 355 -0.22 14.64 -0.57
N ILE A 356 -0.32 13.38 -0.16
CA ILE A 356 -1.61 12.69 0.12
C ILE A 356 -2.22 13.22 1.42
N THR A 357 -1.38 13.54 2.40
CA THR A 357 -1.80 14.12 3.68
C THR A 357 -0.91 15.31 4.04
N ASP A 358 -1.47 16.29 4.75
CA ASP A 358 -0.74 17.48 5.24
C ASP A 358 0.01 17.22 6.56
N ARG A 359 -0.31 16.12 7.22
CA ARG A 359 0.28 15.72 8.49
C ARG A 359 0.30 14.21 8.66
N ARG A 360 1.11 13.77 9.60
CA ARG A 360 1.11 12.37 10.05
C ARG A 360 -0.17 12.08 10.83
N LEU A 361 -0.86 11.01 10.46
CA LEU A 361 -2.07 10.57 11.14
C LEU A 361 -1.72 9.76 12.39
N SER A 362 -2.56 9.80 13.41
CA SER A 362 -2.57 8.76 14.43
C SER A 362 -3.28 7.50 13.90
N LEU A 363 -3.02 6.34 14.50
CA LEU A 363 -3.73 5.10 14.14
C LEU A 363 -5.25 5.25 14.33
N GLU A 364 -5.67 5.95 15.37
CA GLU A 364 -7.09 6.25 15.61
C GLU A 364 -7.68 7.09 14.48
N GLU A 365 -6.98 8.14 14.03
CA GLU A 365 -7.43 8.98 12.92
C GLU A 365 -7.56 8.19 11.64
N LEU A 366 -6.55 7.39 11.28
CA LEU A 366 -6.60 6.53 10.09
C LEU A 366 -7.82 5.61 10.10
N LEU A 367 -8.12 4.99 11.24
CA LEU A 367 -9.24 4.07 11.40
C LEU A 367 -10.61 4.76 11.59
N MET A 368 -10.61 6.06 11.94
CA MET A 368 -11.80 6.91 12.05
C MET A 368 -12.11 7.69 10.77
N MET A 369 -11.21 7.73 9.80
CA MET A 369 -11.53 8.30 8.49
C MET A 369 -12.69 7.55 7.87
N ARG A 370 -13.66 8.28 7.32
CA ARG A 370 -14.86 7.69 6.75
C ARG A 370 -14.57 7.20 5.33
N GLY A 371 -14.79 5.90 5.09
CA GLY A 371 -14.72 5.33 3.74
C GLY A 371 -15.75 5.97 2.81
N ARG A 372 -15.38 6.22 1.56
CA ARG A 372 -16.30 6.66 0.50
C ARG A 372 -16.88 5.44 -0.18
N SER A 373 -18.09 5.56 -0.69
CA SER A 373 -18.68 4.51 -1.52
C SER A 373 -18.02 4.58 -2.89
N SER A 374 -17.38 3.50 -3.32
CA SER A 374 -17.02 3.30 -4.73
C SER A 374 -18.29 3.14 -5.55
#